data_bfc454c642fa383d63a4bbde038b5b28
#
_entry.id   bfc454c642fa383d63a4bbde038b5b28
#
_cell.length_a   1.000
_cell.length_b   1.000
_cell.length_c   1.000
_cell.angle_alpha   90.00
_cell.angle_beta   90.00
_cell.angle_gamma   90.00
#
_symmetry.space_group_name_H-M   'P 1'
#
loop_
_entity.id
_entity.type
_entity.pdbx_description
1 polymer ?
#
loop_
_entity_poly.entity_id
_entity_poly.type
_entity_poly.pdbx_seq_one_letter_code
_entity_poly.pdbx_strand_id
1 'polypeptide(L)'
;MNVYDGTTLLGSATVGANNAWTFTPQSPLADGEHTLTVTTTDAAGNVSPATSGFVINVDATAPVAPAITSVVDDTGSVQGPVLNGNPTNDTRPTLNGTAEAGATVRIYDGETLVGETTANAEGQWTL
;
A
#
# COMPACT_ATOMS: atom_id res chain seq x y z
N MET A 1 -19.17 -25.87 -0.59
CA MET A 1 -19.21 -24.56 0.06
C MET A 1 -18.90 -23.50 -0.98
N ASN A 2 -19.57 -22.37 -0.95
CA ASN A 2 -19.41 -21.25 -1.88
C ASN A 2 -18.99 -20.00 -1.14
N VAL A 3 -18.08 -19.23 -1.74
CA VAL A 3 -17.58 -17.95 -1.23
C VAL A 3 -18.06 -16.84 -2.13
N TYR A 4 -18.59 -15.78 -1.55
CA TYR A 4 -19.16 -14.63 -2.25
C TYR A 4 -18.49 -13.33 -1.78
N ASP A 5 -18.49 -12.35 -2.68
CA ASP A 5 -18.25 -10.94 -2.40
C ASP A 5 -19.55 -10.18 -2.72
N GLY A 6 -20.23 -9.72 -1.69
CA GLY A 6 -21.61 -9.23 -1.83
C GLY A 6 -22.53 -10.30 -2.44
N THR A 7 -23.00 -10.05 -3.65
CA THR A 7 -23.80 -11.00 -4.44
C THR A 7 -23.01 -11.79 -5.47
N THR A 8 -21.73 -11.52 -5.64
CA THR A 8 -20.86 -12.13 -6.67
C THR A 8 -20.24 -13.42 -6.13
N LEU A 9 -20.42 -14.54 -6.81
CA LEU A 9 -19.73 -15.79 -6.48
C LEU A 9 -18.24 -15.69 -6.89
N LEU A 10 -17.35 -15.76 -5.91
CA LEU A 10 -15.90 -15.82 -6.15
C LEU A 10 -15.41 -17.22 -6.48
N GLY A 11 -16.12 -18.25 -5.99
CA GLY A 11 -15.80 -19.64 -6.24
C GLY A 11 -16.26 -20.58 -5.13
N SER A 12 -15.81 -21.82 -5.22
CA SER A 12 -16.19 -22.90 -4.32
C SER A 12 -14.97 -23.61 -3.74
N ALA A 13 -15.13 -24.14 -2.52
CA ALA A 13 -14.15 -24.99 -1.89
C ALA A 13 -14.81 -26.22 -1.27
N THR A 14 -14.03 -27.30 -1.10
CA THR A 14 -14.47 -28.51 -0.42
C THR A 14 -14.13 -28.42 1.07
N VAL A 15 -15.08 -28.76 1.92
CA VAL A 15 -14.85 -28.87 3.38
C VAL A 15 -14.20 -30.22 3.67
N GLY A 16 -13.06 -30.20 4.34
CA GLY A 16 -12.34 -31.41 4.74
C GLY A 16 -13.00 -32.16 5.90
N ALA A 17 -12.51 -33.35 6.20
CA ALA A 17 -13.06 -34.23 7.25
C ALA A 17 -13.00 -33.62 8.68
N ASN A 18 -12.12 -32.64 8.91
CA ASN A 18 -11.97 -31.91 10.16
C ASN A 18 -12.77 -30.58 10.19
N ASN A 19 -13.70 -30.39 9.25
CA ASN A 19 -14.46 -29.16 9.00
C ASN A 19 -13.59 -27.94 8.62
N ALA A 20 -12.31 -28.15 8.30
CA ALA A 20 -11.43 -27.09 7.78
C ALA A 20 -11.60 -26.91 6.27
N TRP A 21 -11.38 -25.71 5.81
CA TRP A 21 -11.39 -25.37 4.39
C TRP A 21 -10.43 -24.21 4.12
N THR A 22 -10.00 -24.13 2.88
CA THR A 22 -9.23 -22.99 2.36
C THR A 22 -9.81 -22.59 1.01
N PHE A 23 -9.76 -21.30 0.72
CA PHE A 23 -10.18 -20.74 -0.55
C PHE A 23 -9.25 -19.57 -0.93
N THR A 24 -8.84 -19.55 -2.19
CA THR A 24 -8.12 -18.42 -2.80
C THR A 24 -8.87 -18.04 -4.06
N PRO A 25 -9.27 -16.77 -4.22
CA PRO A 25 -9.90 -16.30 -5.44
C PRO A 25 -9.02 -16.59 -6.67
N GLN A 26 -9.60 -17.04 -7.78
CA GLN A 26 -8.88 -17.27 -9.03
C GLN A 26 -8.52 -15.98 -9.76
N SER A 27 -9.33 -14.94 -9.56
CA SER A 27 -9.05 -13.59 -10.06
C SER A 27 -8.73 -12.67 -8.89
N PRO A 28 -7.81 -11.72 -9.05
CA PRO A 28 -7.55 -10.70 -8.04
C PRO A 28 -8.83 -9.94 -7.69
N LEU A 29 -9.01 -9.61 -6.42
CA LEU A 29 -10.01 -8.63 -6.00
C LEU A 29 -9.55 -7.23 -6.43
N ALA A 30 -10.47 -6.39 -6.82
CA ALA A 30 -10.18 -5.00 -7.17
C ALA A 30 -9.82 -4.17 -5.92
N ASP A 31 -9.27 -2.99 -6.10
CA ASP A 31 -9.13 -2.05 -4.99
C ASP A 31 -10.51 -1.61 -4.49
N GLY A 32 -10.65 -1.52 -3.17
CA GLY A 32 -11.86 -1.10 -2.49
C GLY A 32 -12.37 -2.07 -1.43
N GLU A 33 -13.56 -1.80 -0.93
CA GLU A 33 -14.20 -2.60 0.10
C GLU A 33 -14.88 -3.83 -0.49
N HIS A 34 -14.63 -4.98 0.10
CA HIS A 34 -15.25 -6.27 -0.21
C HIS A 34 -15.91 -6.85 1.02
N THR A 35 -17.16 -7.34 0.88
CA THR A 35 -17.89 -8.01 1.96
C THR A 35 -18.00 -9.49 1.65
N LEU A 36 -17.14 -10.29 2.25
CA LEU A 36 -17.05 -11.72 2.02
C LEU A 36 -18.07 -12.49 2.87
N THR A 37 -18.81 -13.39 2.24
CA THR A 37 -19.75 -14.30 2.89
C THR A 37 -19.57 -15.72 2.37
N VAL A 38 -19.99 -16.69 3.17
CA VAL A 38 -19.85 -18.11 2.83
C VAL A 38 -21.16 -18.85 3.08
N THR A 39 -21.52 -19.78 2.17
CA THR A 39 -22.58 -20.76 2.35
C THR A 39 -22.04 -22.18 2.20
N THR A 40 -22.69 -23.14 2.84
CA THR A 40 -22.42 -24.57 2.62
C THR A 40 -23.61 -25.24 1.99
N THR A 41 -23.35 -26.30 1.19
CA THR A 41 -24.40 -27.13 0.61
C THR A 41 -24.14 -28.57 1.01
N ASP A 42 -25.14 -29.27 1.51
CA ASP A 42 -25.04 -30.69 1.86
C ASP A 42 -25.16 -31.61 0.63
N ALA A 43 -25.01 -32.92 0.83
CA ALA A 43 -25.12 -33.91 -0.24
C ALA A 43 -26.55 -34.03 -0.84
N ALA A 44 -27.56 -33.55 -0.12
CA ALA A 44 -28.95 -33.55 -0.56
C ALA A 44 -29.32 -32.25 -1.34
N GLY A 45 -28.39 -31.29 -1.41
CA GLY A 45 -28.60 -30.02 -2.10
C GLY A 45 -29.13 -28.89 -1.22
N ASN A 46 -29.29 -29.08 0.09
CA ASN A 46 -29.75 -28.03 0.98
C ASN A 46 -28.63 -27.02 1.24
N VAL A 47 -28.95 -25.73 1.16
CA VAL A 47 -27.99 -24.64 1.33
C VAL A 47 -28.20 -23.99 2.69
N SER A 48 -27.10 -23.76 3.42
CA SER A 48 -27.13 -23.03 4.70
C SER A 48 -27.43 -21.55 4.50
N PRO A 49 -27.88 -20.83 5.55
CA PRO A 49 -27.78 -19.39 5.59
C PRO A 49 -26.31 -18.95 5.34
N ALA A 50 -26.13 -17.75 4.78
CA ALA A 50 -24.80 -17.16 4.67
C ALA A 50 -24.24 -16.79 6.04
N THR A 51 -22.90 -16.78 6.16
CA THR A 51 -22.24 -16.20 7.33
C THR A 51 -22.56 -14.72 7.45
N SER A 52 -22.31 -14.12 8.61
CA SER A 52 -22.16 -12.66 8.70
C SER A 52 -21.02 -12.22 7.77
N GLY A 53 -21.15 -11.03 7.18
CA GLY A 53 -20.14 -10.48 6.26
C GLY A 53 -18.81 -10.25 6.97
N PHE A 54 -17.73 -10.63 6.33
CA PHE A 54 -16.36 -10.26 6.72
C PHE A 54 -15.88 -9.19 5.75
N VAL A 55 -15.67 -7.98 6.25
CA VAL A 55 -15.25 -6.84 5.44
C VAL A 55 -13.74 -6.77 5.37
N ILE A 56 -13.21 -6.66 4.15
CA ILE A 56 -11.81 -6.34 3.88
C ILE A 56 -11.74 -5.13 2.96
N ASN A 57 -10.67 -4.35 3.06
CA ASN A 57 -10.37 -3.29 2.11
C ASN A 57 -9.08 -3.65 1.37
N VAL A 58 -9.19 -3.82 0.06
CA VAL A 58 -8.06 -4.13 -0.82
C VAL A 58 -7.50 -2.82 -1.36
N ASP A 59 -6.20 -2.64 -1.24
CA ASP A 59 -5.44 -1.55 -1.85
C ASP A 59 -4.14 -2.16 -2.42
N ALA A 60 -4.11 -2.34 -3.72
CA ALA A 60 -2.98 -2.87 -4.47
C ALA A 60 -2.33 -1.78 -5.36
N THR A 61 -2.79 -0.54 -5.24
CA THR A 61 -2.27 0.59 -6.01
C THR A 61 -1.02 1.15 -5.35
N ALA A 62 0.11 1.08 -6.06
CA ALA A 62 1.33 1.72 -5.57
C ALA A 62 1.20 3.25 -5.57
N PRO A 63 1.75 3.96 -4.57
CA PRO A 63 1.74 5.41 -4.54
C PRO A 63 2.51 6.00 -5.72
N VAL A 64 2.19 7.24 -6.09
CA VAL A 64 2.93 7.99 -7.12
C VAL A 64 4.37 8.19 -6.65
N ALA A 65 5.33 8.09 -7.60
CA ALA A 65 6.74 8.30 -7.28
C ALA A 65 6.98 9.68 -6.65
N PRO A 66 7.75 9.76 -5.56
CA PRO A 66 8.09 11.03 -4.93
C PRO A 66 9.02 11.86 -5.82
N ALA A 67 9.08 13.16 -5.57
CA ALA A 67 10.00 14.07 -6.23
C ALA A 67 10.82 14.87 -5.21
N ILE A 68 12.11 15.12 -5.54
CA ILE A 68 12.93 16.12 -4.85
C ILE A 68 12.67 17.46 -5.53
N THR A 69 12.20 18.45 -4.78
CA THR A 69 11.88 19.79 -5.29
C THR A 69 12.98 20.80 -5.03
N SER A 70 13.73 20.62 -3.94
CA SER A 70 14.91 21.44 -3.65
C SER A 70 15.90 20.69 -2.75
N VAL A 71 17.16 21.06 -2.90
CA VAL A 71 18.26 20.73 -2.00
C VAL A 71 18.85 22.05 -1.52
N VAL A 72 19.05 22.20 -0.22
CA VAL A 72 19.52 23.46 0.37
C VAL A 72 20.81 23.22 1.13
N ASP A 73 21.83 24.02 0.78
CA ASP A 73 23.07 24.18 1.54
C ASP A 73 22.85 25.26 2.61
N ASP A 74 23.01 24.90 3.88
CA ASP A 74 22.94 25.83 5.00
C ASP A 74 24.28 26.00 5.74
N THR A 75 25.37 25.51 5.13
CA THR A 75 26.71 25.45 5.71
C THR A 75 27.67 26.46 5.06
N GLY A 76 28.46 27.14 5.91
CA GLY A 76 29.53 28.02 5.46
C GLY A 76 29.06 29.39 4.99
N SER A 77 29.84 30.01 4.10
CA SER A 77 29.62 31.40 3.63
C SER A 77 28.78 31.51 2.36
N VAL A 78 28.59 30.37 1.64
CA VAL A 78 27.77 30.30 0.43
C VAL A 78 26.63 29.33 0.74
N GLN A 79 25.45 29.89 0.99
CA GLN A 79 24.26 29.15 1.37
C GLN A 79 23.15 29.36 0.32
N GLY A 80 22.21 28.43 0.29
CA GLY A 80 21.03 28.51 -0.56
C GLY A 80 20.77 27.25 -1.39
N PRO A 81 19.94 27.35 -2.44
CA PRO A 81 19.57 26.19 -3.24
C PRO A 81 20.76 25.63 -4.03
N VAL A 82 20.97 24.32 -3.92
CA VAL A 82 21.94 23.57 -4.72
C VAL A 82 21.25 23.07 -5.99
N LEU A 83 21.72 23.51 -7.13
CA LEU A 83 21.20 23.03 -8.42
C LEU A 83 21.79 21.68 -8.78
N ASN A 84 21.03 20.87 -9.54
CA ASN A 84 21.45 19.55 -9.97
C ASN A 84 22.81 19.60 -10.70
N GLY A 85 23.77 18.83 -10.19
CA GLY A 85 25.16 18.76 -10.72
C GLY A 85 26.09 19.84 -10.18
N ASN A 86 25.63 20.78 -9.37
CA ASN A 86 26.49 21.80 -8.76
C ASN A 86 27.18 21.26 -7.49
N PRO A 87 28.41 21.73 -7.21
CA PRO A 87 29.11 21.38 -5.98
C PRO A 87 28.49 22.06 -4.77
N THR A 88 28.58 21.40 -3.62
CA THR A 88 28.27 21.96 -2.30
C THR A 88 29.35 21.51 -1.31
N ASN A 89 29.60 22.31 -0.27
CA ASN A 89 30.44 21.93 0.86
C ASN A 89 29.59 21.46 2.06
N ASP A 90 28.28 21.46 1.92
CA ASP A 90 27.38 20.90 2.91
C ASP A 90 27.34 19.38 2.79
N THR A 91 27.75 18.71 3.85
CA THR A 91 27.76 17.24 3.93
C THR A 91 26.43 16.68 4.46
N ARG A 92 25.50 17.55 4.84
CA ARG A 92 24.17 17.21 5.36
C ARG A 92 23.10 18.18 4.86
N PRO A 93 22.98 18.36 3.53
CA PRO A 93 22.05 19.33 2.97
C PRO A 93 20.59 18.96 3.30
N THR A 94 19.76 19.98 3.49
CA THR A 94 18.33 19.77 3.65
C THR A 94 17.68 19.47 2.31
N LEU A 95 16.98 18.33 2.22
CA LEU A 95 16.21 17.94 1.05
C LEU A 95 14.73 18.21 1.29
N ASN A 96 14.07 18.80 0.30
CA ASN A 96 12.61 18.98 0.30
C ASN A 96 12.00 18.34 -0.94
N GLY A 97 10.77 17.87 -0.82
CA GLY A 97 10.10 17.24 -1.94
C GLY A 97 8.62 17.04 -1.76
N THR A 98 8.05 16.30 -2.70
CA THR A 98 6.64 15.93 -2.70
C THR A 98 6.49 14.42 -2.87
N ALA A 99 5.43 13.87 -2.29
CA ALA A 99 4.99 12.48 -2.39
C ALA A 99 3.48 12.42 -2.15
N GLU A 100 2.90 11.24 -2.20
CA GLU A 100 1.53 11.04 -1.75
C GLU A 100 1.40 11.35 -0.25
N ALA A 101 0.30 12.00 0.15
CA ALA A 101 0.06 12.38 1.53
C ALA A 101 0.09 11.14 2.46
N GLY A 102 0.89 11.23 3.53
CA GLY A 102 1.08 10.13 4.48
C GLY A 102 2.05 9.03 4.03
N ALA A 103 2.57 9.09 2.81
CA ALA A 103 3.54 8.11 2.31
C ALA A 103 4.88 8.23 3.03
N THR A 104 5.52 7.10 3.28
CA THR A 104 6.90 7.04 3.76
C THR A 104 7.87 7.25 2.60
N VAL A 105 8.71 8.28 2.70
CA VAL A 105 9.73 8.62 1.71
C VAL A 105 11.10 8.16 2.21
N ARG A 106 11.78 7.34 1.41
CA ARG A 106 13.14 6.87 1.66
C ARG A 106 14.10 7.50 0.67
N ILE A 107 15.18 8.07 1.18
CA ILE A 107 16.19 8.74 0.39
C ILE A 107 17.44 7.86 0.35
N TYR A 108 17.95 7.66 -0.86
CA TYR A 108 19.12 6.82 -1.11
C TYR A 108 20.24 7.62 -1.81
N ASP A 109 21.49 7.32 -1.46
CA ASP A 109 22.67 7.63 -2.24
C ASP A 109 23.16 6.32 -2.87
N GLY A 110 22.93 6.15 -4.16
CA GLY A 110 23.09 4.87 -4.83
C GLY A 110 22.20 3.79 -4.20
N GLU A 111 22.79 2.78 -3.58
CA GLU A 111 22.08 1.71 -2.87
C GLU A 111 22.02 1.91 -1.34
N THR A 112 22.62 2.98 -0.82
CA THR A 112 22.70 3.26 0.62
C THR A 112 21.52 4.12 1.05
N LEU A 113 20.73 3.63 2.02
CA LEU A 113 19.67 4.44 2.65
C LEU A 113 20.34 5.53 3.51
N VAL A 114 20.10 6.80 3.17
CA VAL A 114 20.63 7.96 3.92
C VAL A 114 19.59 8.55 4.89
N GLY A 115 18.31 8.31 4.66
CA GLY A 115 17.27 8.75 5.60
C GLY A 115 15.86 8.36 5.17
N GLU A 116 14.93 8.56 6.11
CA GLU A 116 13.51 8.27 5.93
C GLU A 116 12.68 9.40 6.57
N THR A 117 11.59 9.80 5.92
CA THR A 117 10.63 10.78 6.42
C THR A 117 9.22 10.43 5.94
N THR A 118 8.21 11.15 6.43
CA THR A 118 6.80 10.95 6.01
C THR A 118 6.27 12.24 5.39
N ALA A 119 5.60 12.12 4.26
CA ALA A 119 4.91 13.23 3.63
C ALA A 119 3.72 13.69 4.50
N ASN A 120 3.56 15.00 4.64
CA ASN A 120 2.44 15.59 5.38
C ASN A 120 1.10 15.48 4.60
N ALA A 121 0.03 16.05 5.15
CA ALA A 121 -1.31 16.01 4.54
C ALA A 121 -1.38 16.73 3.17
N GLU A 122 -0.48 17.65 2.89
CA GLU A 122 -0.33 18.36 1.61
C GLU A 122 0.63 17.65 0.65
N GLY A 123 1.15 16.49 1.05
CA GLY A 123 2.10 15.71 0.25
C GLY A 123 3.53 16.28 0.24
N GLN A 124 3.88 17.17 1.17
CA GLN A 124 5.23 17.73 1.28
C GLN A 124 6.07 16.95 2.28
N TRP A 125 7.36 16.83 2.02
CA TRP A 125 8.31 16.18 2.92
C TRP A 125 9.64 16.95 2.98
N THR A 126 10.35 16.80 4.10
CA THR A 126 11.68 17.37 4.34
C THR A 126 12.53 16.34 5.09
N LEU A 127 13.82 16.28 4.77
CA LEU A 127 14.85 15.49 5.44
C LEU A 127 16.13 16.28 5.55
#